data_5652a3c6019cd3d003ae4ee7f607883f
#
_entry.id   5652a3c6019cd3d003ae4ee7f607883f
#
_cell.length_a   1.000
_cell.length_b   1.000
_cell.length_c   1.000
_cell.angle_alpha   90.00
_cell.angle_beta   90.00
_cell.angle_gamma   90.00
#
_symmetry.space_group_name_H-M   'P 1'
#
loop_
_entity.id
_entity.type
_entity.pdbx_description
1 polymer ?
#
loop_
_entity_poly.entity_id
_entity_poly.type
_entity_poly.pdbx_seq_one_letter_code
_entity_poly.pdbx_strand_id
1 'polypeptide(L)'
;MMNVKVKVYNGVKYDANSTKVAEVEYNNIKGYEVVTGERATEIGLETDENSRDEYNEYLIITLEDGETSTFCNSHVDMFRI
;
A
#
# COMPACT_ATOMS: atom_id res chain seq x y z
N MET A 1 16.88 -3.05 10.31
CA MET A 1 15.92 -2.28 9.50
C MET A 1 15.85 -2.84 8.11
N MET A 2 14.77 -2.54 7.41
CA MET A 2 14.42 -3.23 6.18
C MET A 2 14.40 -2.23 5.02
N ASN A 3 14.85 -2.66 3.85
CA ASN A 3 14.74 -1.88 2.63
C ASN A 3 13.72 -2.55 1.72
N VAL A 4 12.83 -1.77 1.13
CA VAL A 4 11.80 -2.28 0.24
C VAL A 4 11.70 -1.44 -1.02
N LYS A 5 11.22 -2.05 -2.09
CA LYS A 5 10.93 -1.39 -3.35
C LYS A 5 9.46 -1.62 -3.67
N VAL A 6 8.77 -0.56 -4.08
CA VAL A 6 7.36 -0.60 -4.45
C VAL A 6 7.23 -0.26 -5.92
N LYS A 7 6.70 -1.19 -6.71
CA LYS A 7 6.33 -0.95 -8.10
C LYS A 7 4.88 -0.54 -8.14
N VAL A 8 4.59 0.61 -8.75
CA VAL A 8 3.24 1.15 -8.84
C VAL A 8 2.72 0.99 -10.27
N TYR A 9 1.49 0.49 -10.38
CA TYR A 9 0.83 0.22 -11.66
C TYR A 9 -0.32 1.19 -11.87
N ASN A 10 -0.68 1.44 -13.14
CA ASN A 10 -1.78 2.33 -13.50
C ASN A 10 -3.17 1.69 -13.36
N GLY A 11 -3.22 0.43 -12.96
CA GLY A 11 -4.45 -0.32 -12.71
C GLY A 11 -4.16 -1.48 -11.79
N VAL A 12 -5.06 -2.44 -11.73
CA VAL A 12 -4.85 -3.64 -10.92
C VAL A 12 -3.65 -4.42 -11.44
N LYS A 13 -2.71 -4.76 -10.57
CA LYS A 13 -1.42 -5.36 -10.97
C LYS A 13 -1.53 -6.69 -11.70
N TYR A 14 -2.67 -7.38 -11.55
CA TYR A 14 -2.90 -8.66 -12.23
C TYR A 14 -3.57 -8.51 -13.59
N ASP A 15 -3.98 -7.29 -13.96
CA ASP A 15 -4.59 -7.03 -15.25
C ASP A 15 -3.50 -6.98 -16.33
N ALA A 16 -3.70 -7.73 -17.42
CA ALA A 16 -2.74 -7.77 -18.53
C ALA A 16 -2.51 -6.42 -19.20
N ASN A 17 -3.49 -5.49 -19.09
CA ASN A 17 -3.38 -4.15 -19.64
C ASN A 17 -2.74 -3.15 -18.69
N SER A 18 -2.46 -3.55 -17.46
CA SER A 18 -1.83 -2.70 -16.46
C SER A 18 -0.33 -2.62 -16.73
N THR A 19 0.22 -1.40 -16.64
CA THR A 19 1.65 -1.17 -16.84
C THR A 19 2.24 -0.46 -15.62
N LYS A 20 3.50 -0.72 -15.37
CA LYS A 20 4.23 -0.04 -14.30
C LYS A 20 4.42 1.43 -14.67
N VAL A 21 3.99 2.34 -13.81
CA VAL A 21 4.11 3.78 -14.02
C VAL A 21 5.12 4.44 -13.09
N ALA A 22 5.49 3.78 -11.99
CA ALA A 22 6.46 4.32 -11.04
C ALA A 22 7.13 3.20 -10.25
N GLU A 23 8.26 3.52 -9.65
CA GLU A 23 8.99 2.62 -8.76
C GLU A 23 9.60 3.48 -7.67
N VAL A 24 9.33 3.12 -6.42
CA VAL A 24 9.78 3.88 -5.25
C VAL A 24 10.57 2.95 -4.33
N GLU A 25 11.74 3.41 -3.88
CA GLU A 25 12.55 2.66 -2.93
C GLU A 25 12.50 3.34 -1.57
N TYR A 26 12.25 2.56 -0.53
CA TYR A 26 12.26 3.01 0.85
C TYR A 26 13.36 2.29 1.62
N ASN A 27 14.23 3.06 2.26
CA ASN A 27 15.36 2.51 3.01
C ASN A 27 15.12 2.68 4.50
N ASN A 28 15.56 1.67 5.27
CA ASN A 28 15.50 1.71 6.74
C ASN A 28 14.09 1.92 7.29
N ILE A 29 13.09 1.25 6.71
CA ILE A 29 11.73 1.34 7.23
C ILE A 29 11.59 0.56 8.53
N LYS A 30 10.65 1.00 9.39
CA LYS A 30 10.33 0.28 10.61
C LYS A 30 9.53 -0.99 10.33
N GLY A 31 8.69 -0.96 9.32
CA GLY A 31 7.89 -2.11 8.94
C GLY A 31 6.80 -1.73 7.96
N TYR A 32 5.94 -2.69 7.67
CA TYR A 32 4.80 -2.50 6.80
C TYR A 32 3.68 -3.43 7.24
N GLU A 33 2.44 -3.07 6.85
CA GLU A 33 1.29 -3.96 7.05
C GLU A 33 0.29 -3.77 5.91
N VAL A 34 -0.52 -4.80 5.67
CA VAL A 34 -1.65 -4.74 4.76
C VAL A 34 -2.91 -4.73 5.61
N VAL A 35 -3.76 -3.74 5.39
CA VAL A 35 -5.01 -3.57 6.15
C VAL A 35 -6.21 -3.62 5.21
N THR A 36 -7.33 -4.08 5.71
CA THR A 36 -8.57 -4.20 4.96
C THR A 36 -9.74 -3.65 5.77
N GLY A 37 -10.82 -3.32 5.07
CA GLY A 37 -12.15 -3.09 5.63
C GLY A 37 -12.19 -2.27 6.92
N GLU A 38 -12.61 -2.91 8.00
CA GLU A 38 -12.78 -2.28 9.30
C GLU A 38 -11.51 -1.63 9.84
N ARG A 39 -10.37 -2.28 9.67
CA ARG A 39 -9.09 -1.75 10.10
C ARG A 39 -8.73 -0.47 9.34
N ALA A 40 -8.99 -0.46 8.03
CA ALA A 40 -8.76 0.73 7.21
C ALA A 40 -9.62 1.92 7.67
N THR A 41 -10.85 1.64 8.10
CA THR A 41 -11.74 2.66 8.65
C THR A 41 -11.22 3.19 9.99
N GLU A 42 -10.76 2.31 10.87
CA GLU A 42 -10.21 2.69 12.18
C GLU A 42 -9.03 3.64 12.07
N ILE A 43 -8.17 3.44 11.07
CA ILE A 43 -6.98 4.26 10.89
C ILE A 43 -7.22 5.47 9.96
N GLY A 44 -8.46 5.70 9.54
CA GLY A 44 -8.83 6.89 8.80
C GLY A 44 -8.64 6.85 7.28
N LEU A 45 -8.37 5.69 6.71
CA LEU A 45 -8.22 5.54 5.26
C LEU A 45 -9.57 5.49 4.55
N GLU A 46 -10.59 4.95 5.23
CA GLU A 46 -11.96 4.89 4.74
C GLU A 46 -12.83 5.66 5.73
N THR A 47 -13.50 6.69 5.29
CA THR A 47 -14.28 7.58 6.15
C THR A 47 -15.79 7.48 5.94
N ASP A 48 -16.21 6.85 4.83
CA ASP A 48 -17.62 6.68 4.46
C ASP A 48 -18.00 5.21 4.55
N GLU A 49 -19.01 4.89 5.35
CA GLU A 49 -19.50 3.52 5.47
C GLU A 49 -19.98 2.94 4.15
N ASN A 50 -20.51 3.78 3.25
CA ASN A 50 -20.98 3.34 1.95
C ASN A 50 -19.83 3.04 0.97
N SER A 51 -18.66 3.61 1.22
CA SER A 51 -17.47 3.33 0.42
C SER A 51 -16.59 2.26 1.05
N ARG A 52 -16.95 1.79 2.26
CA ARG A 52 -16.24 0.72 2.93
C ARG A 52 -16.33 -0.55 2.09
N ASP A 53 -15.22 -0.93 1.54
CA ASP A 53 -15.09 -2.17 0.76
C ASP A 53 -14.16 -3.11 1.53
N GLU A 54 -14.72 -4.19 2.05
CA GLU A 54 -13.96 -5.21 2.77
C GLU A 54 -12.94 -5.92 1.88
N TYR A 55 -13.06 -5.76 0.57
CA TYR A 55 -12.10 -6.31 -0.40
C TYR A 55 -10.97 -5.35 -0.74
N ASN A 56 -11.10 -4.06 -0.38
CA ASN A 56 -10.02 -3.10 -0.58
C ASN A 56 -8.92 -3.33 0.45
N GLU A 57 -7.72 -3.56 -0.06
CA GLU A 57 -6.53 -3.71 0.76
C GLU A 57 -5.62 -2.51 0.58
N TYR A 58 -5.03 -2.05 1.67
CA TYR A 58 -4.07 -0.94 1.67
C TYR A 58 -2.75 -1.41 2.24
N LEU A 59 -1.68 -1.10 1.53
CA LEU A 59 -0.32 -1.32 2.02
C LEU A 59 0.14 -0.05 2.73
N ILE A 60 0.53 -0.20 3.99
CA ILE A 60 1.03 0.91 4.80
C ILE A 60 2.48 0.63 5.15
N ILE A 61 3.37 1.53 4.75
CA ILE A 61 4.79 1.45 5.06
C ILE A 61 5.08 2.49 6.14
N THR A 62 5.66 2.06 7.25
CA THR A 62 6.06 2.95 8.34
C THR A 62 7.53 3.28 8.21
N LEU A 63 7.82 4.57 8.03
CA LEU A 63 9.17 5.07 7.81
C LEU A 63 9.92 5.20 9.15
N GLU A 64 11.22 5.44 9.05
CA GLU A 64 12.11 5.54 10.23
C GLU A 64 11.69 6.62 11.21
N ASP A 65 11.17 7.73 10.72
CA ASP A 65 10.70 8.86 11.53
C ASP A 65 9.28 8.67 12.09
N GLY A 66 8.63 7.56 11.79
CA GLY A 66 7.27 7.26 12.22
C GLY A 66 6.18 7.69 11.25
N GLU A 67 6.53 8.41 10.19
CA GLU A 67 5.57 8.74 9.14
C GLU A 67 5.18 7.51 8.33
N THR A 68 4.04 7.56 7.67
CA THR A 68 3.54 6.44 6.89
C THR A 68 3.33 6.82 5.44
N SER A 69 3.54 5.85 4.55
CA SER A 69 3.17 5.92 3.15
C SER A 69 2.13 4.85 2.87
N THR A 70 1.04 5.22 2.23
CA THR A 70 -0.10 4.32 1.99
C THR A 70 -0.32 4.14 0.49
N PHE A 71 -0.52 2.88 0.09
CA PHE A 71 -0.81 2.51 -1.29
C PHE A 71 -2.03 1.61 -1.34
N CYS A 72 -2.76 1.65 -2.45
CA CYS A 72 -3.76 0.63 -2.74
C CYS A 72 -3.03 -0.67 -3.09
N ASN A 73 -3.20 -1.71 -2.29
CA ASN A 73 -2.41 -2.93 -2.41
C ASN A 73 -2.59 -3.65 -3.76
N SER A 74 -3.76 -3.54 -4.36
CA SER A 74 -4.02 -4.16 -5.67
C SER A 74 -3.30 -3.46 -6.82
N HIS A 75 -2.77 -2.25 -6.60
CA HIS A 75 -2.09 -1.45 -7.61
C HIS A 75 -0.57 -1.39 -7.42
N VAL A 76 -0.05 -2.11 -6.46
CA VAL A 76 1.39 -2.10 -6.18
C VAL A 76 1.94 -3.50 -5.95
N ASP A 77 3.21 -3.67 -6.26
CA ASP A 77 4.01 -4.82 -5.86
C ASP A 77 5.15 -4.33 -4.98
N MET A 78 5.22 -4.84 -3.76
CA MET A 78 6.30 -4.52 -2.84
C MET A 78 7.17 -5.74 -2.63
N PHE A 79 8.48 -5.54 -2.62
CA PHE A 79 9.42 -6.61 -2.30
C PHE A 79 10.62 -6.07 -1.55
N ARG A 80 11.21 -6.94 -0.75
CA ARG A 80 12.41 -6.62 0.03
C ARG A 80 13.64 -6.67 -0.86
N ILE A 81 14.53 -5.74 -0.62
CA ILE A 81 15.82 -5.67 -1.33
C ILE A 81 16.98 -5.70 -0.36
#